data_3af8d4358a51cf8a306e10f11f91659e
#
_entry.id   3af8d4358a51cf8a306e10f11f91659e
#
_cell.length_a   1.000
_cell.length_b   1.000
_cell.length_c   1.000
_cell.angle_alpha   90.00
_cell.angle_beta   90.00
_cell.angle_gamma   90.00
#
_symmetry.space_group_name_H-M   'P 1'
#
loop_
_entity.id
_entity.type
_entity.pdbx_description
1 polymer ?
#
loop_
_entity_poly.entity_id
_entity_poly.type
_entity_poly.pdbx_seq_one_letter_code
_entity_poly.pdbx_strand_id
1 'polypeptide(L)'
;MVVLMDMNTNEYDIRLSRGHVLIDGGEGLLLVDTGSPMSFHELGRIRLCGGEYSVPESLPGAGADYVSGKVGERVAGLVGMDILGPLGARIDIPGGKLILQPSTEGTAPVPSGVSGLGYVFADMTVAGRPARVILDTGAPVSYISPSFTEGLVPVDHVTDFNPMVPGDTFETPVFEIPSSFAGRDFQMRAGHLPGFFTGMLSMLGVDGVVGMEIFGRMPVVLADGEVRA
;
A
#
# COMPACT_ATOMS: atom_id res chain seq x y z
N MET A 1 29.75 -15.94 -2.73
CA MET A 1 28.76 -17.02 -2.73
C MET A 1 27.50 -16.42 -3.33
N VAL A 2 27.26 -16.65 -4.63
CA VAL A 2 26.03 -16.17 -5.28
C VAL A 2 24.93 -17.12 -4.81
N VAL A 3 24.03 -16.64 -3.96
CA VAL A 3 22.78 -17.37 -3.65
C VAL A 3 21.97 -17.30 -4.94
N LEU A 4 21.87 -18.41 -5.66
CA LEU A 4 20.89 -18.55 -6.74
C LEU A 4 19.50 -18.48 -6.06
N MET A 5 18.84 -17.34 -6.16
CA MET A 5 17.44 -17.25 -5.78
C MET A 5 16.64 -18.22 -6.65
N ASP A 6 15.82 -19.04 -6.01
CA ASP A 6 14.87 -19.90 -6.72
C ASP A 6 13.84 -18.99 -7.40
N MET A 7 13.97 -18.83 -8.71
CA MET A 7 13.09 -17.99 -9.55
C MET A 7 11.62 -18.46 -9.55
N ASN A 8 11.34 -19.61 -8.94
CA ASN A 8 10.00 -20.18 -8.83
C ASN A 8 9.36 -19.96 -7.44
N THR A 9 10.04 -19.24 -6.53
CA THR A 9 9.44 -18.95 -5.22
C THR A 9 8.24 -18.01 -5.38
N ASN A 10 7.21 -18.28 -4.61
CA ASN A 10 6.07 -17.37 -4.43
C ASN A 10 6.11 -16.66 -3.07
N GLU A 11 7.15 -16.88 -2.26
CA GLU A 11 7.34 -16.30 -0.93
C GLU A 11 8.61 -15.44 -0.89
N TYR A 12 8.45 -14.20 -0.46
CA TYR A 12 9.50 -13.19 -0.39
C TYR A 12 9.62 -12.65 1.04
N ASP A 13 10.85 -12.48 1.51
CA ASP A 13 11.10 -11.80 2.78
C ASP A 13 10.79 -10.30 2.65
N ILE A 14 9.97 -9.78 3.57
CA ILE A 14 9.69 -8.35 3.66
C ILE A 14 10.83 -7.66 4.41
N ARG A 15 11.33 -6.59 3.82
CA ARG A 15 12.18 -5.61 4.46
C ARG A 15 11.43 -4.29 4.61
N LEU A 16 11.42 -3.72 5.80
CA LEU A 16 10.83 -2.40 6.02
C LEU A 16 11.90 -1.31 5.97
N SER A 17 11.66 -0.26 5.19
CA SER A 17 12.49 0.93 5.17
C SER A 17 11.61 2.17 5.17
N ARG A 18 11.77 3.04 6.16
CA ARG A 18 10.96 4.25 6.39
C ARG A 18 9.45 4.00 6.30
N GLY A 19 8.99 2.85 6.78
CA GLY A 19 7.57 2.47 6.74
C GLY A 19 7.08 1.92 5.40
N HIS A 20 7.96 1.71 4.42
CA HIS A 20 7.64 1.10 3.13
C HIS A 20 8.03 -0.37 3.09
N VAL A 21 7.27 -1.15 2.33
CA VAL A 21 7.45 -2.59 2.15
C VAL A 21 8.36 -2.86 0.95
N LEU A 22 9.51 -3.45 1.18
CA LEU A 22 10.46 -3.82 0.15
C LEU A 22 10.62 -5.34 0.10
N ILE A 23 10.82 -5.88 -1.10
CA ILE A 23 11.21 -7.28 -1.35
C ILE A 23 12.42 -7.33 -2.27
N ASP A 24 13.18 -8.41 -2.22
CA ASP A 24 14.21 -8.68 -3.22
C ASP A 24 13.60 -9.42 -4.41
N GLY A 25 13.53 -8.76 -5.56
CA GLY A 25 13.02 -9.31 -6.82
C GLY A 25 14.07 -10.08 -7.63
N GLY A 26 15.31 -10.27 -7.10
CA GLY A 26 16.41 -10.92 -7.80
C GLY A 26 17.19 -10.00 -8.76
N GLU A 27 16.54 -9.00 -9.34
CA GLU A 27 17.17 -7.94 -10.16
C GLU A 27 17.22 -6.60 -9.39
N GLY A 28 17.12 -6.64 -8.06
CA GLY A 28 17.15 -5.50 -7.14
C GLY A 28 15.95 -5.46 -6.21
N LEU A 29 16.00 -4.53 -5.24
CA LEU A 29 14.88 -4.31 -4.34
C LEU A 29 13.71 -3.68 -5.09
N LEU A 30 12.51 -4.14 -4.78
CA LEU A 30 11.24 -3.64 -5.32
C LEU A 30 10.40 -3.07 -4.17
N LEU A 31 9.84 -1.89 -4.36
CA LEU A 31 8.78 -1.36 -3.50
C LEU A 31 7.47 -2.11 -3.79
N VAL A 32 6.81 -2.66 -2.78
CA VAL A 32 5.47 -3.25 -2.89
C VAL A 32 4.45 -2.18 -2.54
N ASP A 33 3.63 -1.78 -3.53
CA ASP A 33 2.75 -0.62 -3.42
C ASP A 33 1.34 -0.95 -3.94
N THR A 34 0.44 -1.27 -3.01
CA THR A 34 -0.96 -1.55 -3.34
C THR A 34 -1.79 -0.29 -3.64
N GLY A 35 -1.24 0.90 -3.35
CA GLY A 35 -1.80 2.19 -3.74
C GLY A 35 -1.42 2.60 -5.16
N SER A 36 -0.46 1.91 -5.79
CA SER A 36 -0.10 2.15 -7.18
C SER A 36 -0.84 1.20 -8.13
N PRO A 37 -1.61 1.71 -9.10
CA PRO A 37 -2.25 0.85 -10.10
C PRO A 37 -1.26 0.26 -11.11
N MET A 38 -0.04 0.79 -11.21
CA MET A 38 0.95 0.41 -12.21
C MET A 38 2.32 0.13 -11.58
N SER A 39 2.99 -0.88 -12.13
CA SER A 39 4.37 -1.24 -11.80
C SER A 39 5.36 -0.53 -12.73
N PHE A 40 6.62 -0.41 -12.29
CA PHE A 40 7.75 -0.05 -13.14
C PHE A 40 9.04 -0.72 -12.67
N HIS A 41 10.02 -0.83 -13.57
CA HIS A 41 11.36 -1.30 -13.23
C HIS A 41 12.38 -0.73 -14.20
N GLU A 42 13.55 -0.30 -13.71
CA GLU A 42 14.61 0.31 -14.55
C GLU A 42 15.12 -0.55 -15.71
N LEU A 43 14.83 -1.86 -15.69
CA LEU A 43 15.14 -2.79 -16.79
C LEU A 43 13.94 -3.04 -17.72
N GLY A 44 12.82 -2.34 -17.56
CA GLY A 44 11.61 -2.54 -18.36
C GLY A 44 10.87 -3.85 -18.09
N ARG A 45 11.25 -4.61 -17.06
CA ARG A 45 10.62 -5.89 -16.69
C ARG A 45 10.74 -6.18 -15.22
N ILE A 46 9.81 -6.96 -14.70
CA ILE A 46 9.83 -7.53 -13.34
C ILE A 46 9.70 -9.05 -13.44
N ARG A 47 10.45 -9.79 -12.64
CA ARG A 47 10.37 -11.26 -12.54
C ARG A 47 9.89 -11.66 -11.15
N LEU A 48 8.70 -12.28 -11.09
CA LEU A 48 8.10 -12.77 -9.85
C LEU A 48 7.35 -14.08 -10.12
N CYS A 49 7.38 -15.01 -9.19
CA CYS A 49 6.67 -16.31 -9.27
C CYS A 49 6.98 -17.09 -10.54
N GLY A 50 8.21 -17.03 -11.06
CA GLY A 50 8.60 -17.67 -12.33
C GLY A 50 8.04 -16.99 -13.58
N GLY A 51 7.26 -15.92 -13.45
CA GLY A 51 6.77 -15.09 -14.56
C GLY A 51 7.69 -13.90 -14.83
N GLU A 52 7.62 -13.40 -16.07
CA GLU A 52 8.23 -12.13 -16.49
C GLU A 52 7.14 -11.17 -16.94
N TYR A 53 7.11 -9.98 -16.37
CA TYR A 53 6.12 -8.94 -16.62
C TYR A 53 6.81 -7.75 -17.27
N SER A 54 6.40 -7.41 -18.49
CA SER A 54 6.88 -6.21 -19.17
C SER A 54 6.22 -4.98 -18.54
N VAL A 55 7.03 -4.04 -18.07
CA VAL A 55 6.59 -2.81 -17.40
C VAL A 55 7.36 -1.61 -17.96
N PRO A 56 6.88 -0.37 -17.78
CA PRO A 56 7.69 0.81 -18.13
C PRO A 56 8.95 0.91 -17.26
N GLU A 57 9.98 1.60 -17.76
CA GLU A 57 11.21 1.87 -16.99
C GLU A 57 10.99 2.90 -15.85
N SER A 58 9.94 3.70 -15.96
CA SER A 58 9.50 4.66 -14.94
C SER A 58 8.04 5.04 -15.16
N LEU A 59 7.38 5.55 -14.12
CA LEU A 59 6.07 6.20 -14.22
C LEU A 59 6.25 7.74 -14.36
N PRO A 60 5.24 8.44 -14.86
CA PRO A 60 5.27 9.91 -14.89
C PRO A 60 5.57 10.50 -13.51
N GLY A 61 6.71 11.18 -13.38
CA GLY A 61 7.14 11.77 -12.11
C GLY A 61 7.75 10.81 -11.08
N ALA A 62 7.78 9.49 -11.35
CA ALA A 62 8.30 8.49 -10.42
C ALA A 62 9.19 7.47 -11.13
N GLY A 63 10.50 7.59 -10.98
CA GLY A 63 11.49 6.60 -11.38
C GLY A 63 12.21 5.99 -10.17
N ALA A 64 13.07 5.01 -10.42
CA ALA A 64 13.80 4.29 -9.39
C ALA A 64 14.59 5.21 -8.44
N ASP A 65 15.25 6.23 -8.94
CA ASP A 65 16.01 7.20 -8.13
C ASP A 65 15.09 8.03 -7.21
N TYR A 66 13.96 8.48 -7.75
CA TYR A 66 12.98 9.24 -6.97
C TYR A 66 12.41 8.38 -5.82
N VAL A 67 11.96 7.16 -6.14
CA VAL A 67 11.42 6.24 -5.13
C VAL A 67 12.50 5.87 -4.11
N SER A 68 13.74 5.58 -4.54
CA SER A 68 14.87 5.29 -3.65
C SER A 68 15.09 6.41 -2.62
N GLY A 69 15.02 7.66 -3.05
CA GLY A 69 15.13 8.83 -2.16
C GLY A 69 14.01 8.85 -1.08
N LYS A 70 12.80 8.41 -1.43
CA LYS A 70 11.66 8.36 -0.51
C LYS A 70 11.78 7.22 0.49
N VAL A 71 12.02 6.01 0.00
CA VAL A 71 12.11 4.82 0.86
C VAL A 71 13.42 4.74 1.65
N GLY A 72 14.44 5.52 1.26
CA GLY A 72 15.74 5.58 1.95
C GLY A 72 16.68 4.44 1.63
N GLU A 73 16.38 3.64 0.62
CA GLU A 73 17.21 2.57 0.09
C GLU A 73 17.15 2.55 -1.42
N ARG A 74 18.19 2.01 -2.07
CA ARG A 74 18.19 1.83 -3.52
C ARG A 74 17.16 0.78 -3.92
N VAL A 75 16.16 1.16 -4.67
CA VAL A 75 15.19 0.25 -5.30
C VAL A 75 15.35 0.31 -6.82
N ALA A 76 15.11 -0.81 -7.48
CA ALA A 76 15.15 -0.93 -8.93
C ALA A 76 13.79 -0.67 -9.57
N GLY A 77 12.71 -0.73 -8.80
CA GLY A 77 11.36 -0.57 -9.30
C GLY A 77 10.29 -0.62 -8.21
N LEU A 78 9.05 -0.67 -8.67
CA LEU A 78 7.84 -0.74 -7.87
C LEU A 78 6.91 -1.82 -8.45
N VAL A 79 6.35 -2.65 -7.59
CA VAL A 79 5.32 -3.63 -7.94
C VAL A 79 3.98 -3.11 -7.47
N GLY A 80 3.11 -2.79 -8.42
CA GLY A 80 1.76 -2.27 -8.20
C GLY A 80 0.66 -3.31 -8.43
N MET A 81 -0.57 -2.82 -8.46
CA MET A 81 -1.76 -3.68 -8.55
C MET A 81 -1.96 -4.34 -9.91
N ASP A 82 -1.33 -3.85 -10.98
CA ASP A 82 -1.31 -4.51 -12.30
C ASP A 82 -0.63 -5.90 -12.26
N ILE A 83 0.30 -6.11 -11.32
CA ILE A 83 0.96 -7.41 -11.08
C ILE A 83 0.37 -8.10 -9.84
N LEU A 84 0.25 -7.38 -8.71
CA LEU A 84 -0.22 -7.95 -7.44
C LEU A 84 -1.68 -8.45 -7.54
N GLY A 85 -2.54 -7.71 -8.24
CA GLY A 85 -3.95 -8.05 -8.36
C GLY A 85 -4.18 -9.40 -9.05
N PRO A 86 -3.67 -9.61 -10.28
CA PRO A 86 -3.81 -10.89 -10.99
C PRO A 86 -3.12 -12.08 -10.30
N LEU A 87 -1.99 -11.87 -9.64
CA LEU A 87 -1.31 -12.92 -8.91
C LEU A 87 -2.02 -13.28 -7.59
N GLY A 88 -2.69 -12.32 -6.99
CA GLY A 88 -3.03 -12.37 -5.59
C GLY A 88 -1.80 -12.16 -4.70
N ALA A 89 -2.00 -11.56 -3.52
CA ALA A 89 -0.92 -11.28 -2.59
C ALA A 89 -1.38 -11.43 -1.14
N ARG A 90 -0.63 -12.15 -0.32
CA ARG A 90 -0.73 -12.10 1.15
C ARG A 90 0.42 -11.25 1.66
N ILE A 91 0.10 -10.11 2.23
CA ILE A 91 1.05 -9.18 2.83
C ILE A 91 1.01 -9.41 4.33
N ASP A 92 2.00 -10.08 4.85
CA ASP A 92 2.14 -10.46 6.27
C ASP A 92 3.33 -9.74 6.88
N ILE A 93 3.14 -8.46 7.21
CA ILE A 93 4.21 -7.65 7.81
C ILE A 93 4.62 -8.18 9.19
N PRO A 94 3.70 -8.54 10.11
CA PRO A 94 4.08 -9.15 11.37
C PRO A 94 4.89 -10.44 11.20
N GLY A 95 4.60 -11.25 10.18
CA GLY A 95 5.32 -12.47 9.83
C GLY A 95 6.55 -12.23 8.95
N GLY A 96 6.76 -11.01 8.46
CA GLY A 96 7.89 -10.64 7.60
C GLY A 96 7.84 -11.25 6.19
N LYS A 97 6.65 -11.56 5.65
CA LYS A 97 6.49 -12.28 4.38
C LYS A 97 5.49 -11.61 3.43
N LEU A 98 5.88 -11.53 2.17
CA LEU A 98 4.96 -11.39 1.04
C LEU A 98 4.83 -12.76 0.37
N ILE A 99 3.60 -13.26 0.25
CA ILE A 99 3.32 -14.50 -0.45
C ILE A 99 2.44 -14.15 -1.64
N LEU A 100 2.91 -14.44 -2.84
CA LEU A 100 2.14 -14.31 -4.08
C LEU A 100 1.44 -15.63 -4.38
N GLN A 101 0.28 -15.59 -5.04
CA GLN A 101 -0.60 -16.75 -5.23
C GLN A 101 -0.96 -17.44 -3.89
N PRO A 102 -1.43 -16.68 -2.88
CA PRO A 102 -1.66 -17.22 -1.55
C PRO A 102 -2.88 -18.15 -1.52
N SER A 103 -2.86 -19.12 -0.59
CA SER A 103 -4.09 -19.79 -0.18
C SER A 103 -4.99 -18.81 0.58
N THR A 104 -6.28 -18.86 0.33
CA THR A 104 -7.29 -18.10 1.09
C THR A 104 -7.85 -18.87 2.28
N GLU A 105 -7.36 -20.09 2.51
CA GLU A 105 -7.78 -20.93 3.64
C GLU A 105 -7.51 -20.23 4.99
N GLY A 106 -8.48 -20.28 5.88
CA GLY A 106 -8.38 -19.66 7.20
C GLY A 106 -8.55 -18.14 7.23
N THR A 107 -8.89 -17.50 6.10
CA THR A 107 -9.18 -16.07 6.03
C THR A 107 -10.67 -15.80 5.79
N ALA A 108 -11.17 -14.68 6.29
CA ALA A 108 -12.54 -14.22 6.06
C ALA A 108 -12.56 -13.04 5.06
N PRO A 109 -13.54 -12.98 4.14
CA PRO A 109 -13.69 -11.84 3.25
C PRO A 109 -14.04 -10.58 4.05
N VAL A 110 -13.45 -9.45 3.63
CA VAL A 110 -13.80 -8.11 4.09
C VAL A 110 -14.62 -7.45 2.99
N PRO A 111 -15.70 -6.71 3.30
CA PRO A 111 -16.40 -5.92 2.30
C PRO A 111 -15.41 -5.04 1.54
N SER A 112 -15.26 -5.27 0.24
CA SER A 112 -14.17 -4.73 -0.56
C SER A 112 -14.52 -4.71 -2.04
N GLY A 113 -13.63 -4.17 -2.86
CA GLY A 113 -13.72 -4.18 -4.31
C GLY A 113 -12.46 -3.61 -4.94
N VAL A 114 -12.35 -3.79 -6.25
CA VAL A 114 -11.28 -3.18 -7.05
C VAL A 114 -11.91 -2.17 -8.00
N SER A 115 -11.38 -0.95 -8.04
CA SER A 115 -11.82 0.05 -8.99
C SER A 115 -11.40 -0.30 -10.42
N GLY A 116 -12.06 0.29 -11.41
CA GLY A 116 -11.61 0.23 -12.79
C GLY A 116 -10.22 0.85 -13.04
N LEU A 117 -9.69 1.58 -12.04
CA LEU A 117 -8.34 2.15 -12.04
C LEU A 117 -7.32 1.26 -11.30
N GLY A 118 -7.73 0.09 -10.79
CA GLY A 118 -6.84 -0.85 -10.11
C GLY A 118 -6.64 -0.62 -8.60
N TYR A 119 -7.28 0.40 -7.99
CA TYR A 119 -7.21 0.61 -6.54
C TYR A 119 -8.02 -0.44 -5.79
N VAL A 120 -7.47 -0.91 -4.68
CA VAL A 120 -8.15 -1.86 -3.76
C VAL A 120 -8.90 -1.07 -2.69
N PHE A 121 -10.21 -1.23 -2.65
CA PHE A 121 -11.07 -0.65 -1.63
C PHE A 121 -11.40 -1.67 -0.56
N ALA A 122 -11.53 -1.20 0.68
CA ALA A 122 -12.07 -2.00 1.76
C ALA A 122 -12.98 -1.12 2.64
N ASP A 123 -14.01 -1.74 3.20
CA ASP A 123 -14.88 -1.08 4.16
C ASP A 123 -14.37 -1.34 5.59
N MET A 124 -14.38 -0.31 6.41
CA MET A 124 -13.98 -0.35 7.81
C MET A 124 -14.85 0.57 8.65
N THR A 125 -14.65 0.56 9.96
CA THR A 125 -15.27 1.54 10.85
C THR A 125 -14.20 2.54 11.32
N VAL A 126 -14.49 3.84 11.23
CA VAL A 126 -13.63 4.93 11.70
C VAL A 126 -14.46 5.87 12.55
N ALA A 127 -14.04 6.19 13.76
CA ALA A 127 -14.80 7.01 14.71
C ALA A 127 -16.27 6.55 14.88
N GLY A 128 -16.50 5.23 14.90
CA GLY A 128 -17.84 4.62 15.02
C GLY A 128 -18.71 4.72 13.77
N ARG A 129 -18.20 5.19 12.64
CA ARG A 129 -18.94 5.36 11.37
C ARG A 129 -18.36 4.46 10.27
N PRO A 130 -19.18 3.95 9.35
CA PRO A 130 -18.66 3.26 8.16
C PRO A 130 -17.75 4.20 7.34
N ALA A 131 -16.66 3.66 6.84
CA ALA A 131 -15.74 4.35 5.95
C ALA A 131 -15.28 3.37 4.86
N ARG A 132 -15.19 3.83 3.63
CA ARG A 132 -14.57 3.11 2.52
C ARG A 132 -13.19 3.70 2.26
N VAL A 133 -12.16 2.88 2.25
CA VAL A 133 -10.77 3.34 2.16
C VAL A 133 -10.01 2.57 1.08
N ILE A 134 -8.99 3.22 0.51
CA ILE A 134 -7.97 2.52 -0.29
C ILE A 134 -6.97 1.89 0.68
N LEU A 135 -6.59 0.63 0.43
CA LEU A 135 -5.49 -0.04 1.14
C LEU A 135 -4.19 0.19 0.38
N ASP A 136 -3.21 0.81 1.04
CA ASP A 136 -2.00 1.32 0.40
C ASP A 136 -0.74 1.02 1.21
N THR A 137 0.03 0.02 0.80
CA THR A 137 1.33 -0.30 1.41
C THR A 137 2.43 0.72 1.08
N GLY A 138 2.20 1.57 0.07
CA GLY A 138 3.07 2.70 -0.27
C GLY A 138 2.90 3.90 0.67
N ALA A 139 1.84 3.92 1.51
CA ALA A 139 1.53 5.00 2.44
C ALA A 139 1.98 4.66 3.88
N PRO A 140 3.10 5.22 4.37
CA PRO A 140 3.54 5.05 5.77
C PRO A 140 2.56 5.65 6.77
N VAL A 141 1.87 6.71 6.37
CA VAL A 141 0.84 7.42 7.14
C VAL A 141 -0.52 7.20 6.48
N SER A 142 -1.53 6.95 7.29
CA SER A 142 -2.90 6.88 6.80
C SER A 142 -3.51 8.29 6.68
N TYR A 143 -4.48 8.44 5.79
CA TYR A 143 -5.21 9.69 5.56
C TYR A 143 -6.69 9.45 5.52
N ILE A 144 -7.46 10.31 6.17
CA ILE A 144 -8.91 10.19 6.25
C ILE A 144 -9.57 11.56 5.98
N SER A 145 -10.81 11.54 5.50
CA SER A 145 -11.60 12.76 5.32
C SER A 145 -11.71 13.56 6.63
N PRO A 146 -11.57 14.90 6.60
CA PRO A 146 -11.66 15.75 7.77
C PRO A 146 -12.95 15.55 8.60
N SER A 147 -14.02 15.10 7.98
CA SER A 147 -15.27 14.82 8.68
C SER A 147 -15.15 13.73 9.77
N PHE A 148 -14.16 12.84 9.67
CA PHE A 148 -13.92 11.80 10.68
C PHE A 148 -13.08 12.27 11.87
N THR A 149 -12.52 13.47 11.80
CA THR A 149 -11.66 14.05 12.84
C THR A 149 -12.29 15.26 13.52
N GLU A 150 -13.56 15.61 13.17
CA GLU A 150 -14.27 16.72 13.77
C GLU A 150 -14.33 16.58 15.30
N GLY A 151 -13.89 17.63 15.99
CA GLY A 151 -13.84 17.66 17.46
C GLY A 151 -12.65 16.93 18.09
N LEU A 152 -11.79 16.28 17.31
CA LEU A 152 -10.56 15.69 17.80
C LEU A 152 -9.44 16.74 17.89
N VAL A 153 -8.51 16.52 18.82
CA VAL A 153 -7.29 17.32 18.94
C VAL A 153 -6.15 16.55 18.26
N PRO A 154 -5.35 17.19 17.40
CA PRO A 154 -4.19 16.54 16.81
C PRO A 154 -3.19 16.09 17.89
N VAL A 155 -2.63 14.90 17.71
CA VAL A 155 -1.59 14.35 18.60
C VAL A 155 -0.19 14.56 18.04
N ASP A 156 -0.07 14.88 16.75
CA ASP A 156 1.20 15.03 16.05
C ASP A 156 1.01 15.87 14.76
N HIS A 157 2.13 16.20 14.10
CA HIS A 157 2.17 16.77 12.77
C HIS A 157 3.24 16.03 11.95
N VAL A 158 2.91 15.72 10.70
CA VAL A 158 3.81 15.01 9.78
C VAL A 158 3.95 15.80 8.50
N THR A 159 5.18 15.89 8.00
CA THR A 159 5.46 16.36 6.65
C THR A 159 5.54 15.16 5.72
N ASP A 160 4.72 15.14 4.68
CA ASP A 160 4.74 14.08 3.67
C ASP A 160 4.87 14.68 2.27
N PHE A 161 5.16 13.84 1.29
CA PHE A 161 5.34 14.27 -0.09
C PHE A 161 4.01 14.32 -0.84
N ASN A 162 3.95 15.22 -1.81
CA ASN A 162 2.82 15.29 -2.73
C ASN A 162 3.07 14.30 -3.89
N PRO A 163 2.33 13.20 -4.01
CA PRO A 163 2.58 12.18 -5.04
C PRO A 163 2.37 12.69 -6.47
N MET A 164 1.62 13.80 -6.66
CA MET A 164 1.36 14.38 -7.98
C MET A 164 2.37 15.45 -8.40
N VAL A 165 3.15 15.98 -7.46
CA VAL A 165 4.11 17.06 -7.73
C VAL A 165 5.48 16.65 -7.18
N PRO A 166 6.39 16.15 -8.03
CA PRO A 166 7.73 15.76 -7.62
C PRO A 166 8.45 16.90 -6.89
N GLY A 167 8.96 16.60 -5.69
CA GLY A 167 9.67 17.56 -4.85
C GLY A 167 8.79 18.45 -3.97
N ASP A 168 7.48 18.43 -4.15
CA ASP A 168 6.53 19.13 -3.28
C ASP A 168 6.21 18.30 -2.03
N THR A 169 5.97 19.00 -0.91
CA THR A 169 5.62 18.41 0.37
C THR A 169 4.44 19.17 0.97
N PHE A 170 3.69 18.49 1.85
CA PHE A 170 2.65 19.12 2.64
C PHE A 170 2.75 18.70 4.10
N GLU A 171 2.32 19.58 4.98
CA GLU A 171 2.15 19.29 6.41
C GLU A 171 0.72 18.92 6.70
N THR A 172 0.53 17.92 7.57
CA THR A 172 -0.79 17.52 8.01
C THR A 172 -0.81 17.25 9.52
N PRO A 173 -1.86 17.69 10.25
CA PRO A 173 -2.09 17.25 11.61
C PRO A 173 -2.41 15.76 11.60
N VAL A 174 -1.94 15.03 12.60
CA VAL A 174 -2.21 13.59 12.80
C VAL A 174 -3.10 13.42 14.02
N PHE A 175 -4.13 12.60 13.86
CA PHE A 175 -5.11 12.29 14.89
C PHE A 175 -5.05 10.82 15.26
N GLU A 176 -5.36 10.48 16.50
CA GLU A 176 -5.65 9.12 16.93
C GLU A 176 -7.17 8.89 16.91
N ILE A 177 -7.62 7.91 16.12
CA ILE A 177 -9.02 7.70 15.80
C ILE A 177 -9.39 6.25 16.12
N PRO A 178 -10.38 6.00 17.01
CA PRO A 178 -10.90 4.65 17.24
C PRO A 178 -11.41 4.06 15.91
N SER A 179 -10.87 2.93 15.54
CA SER A 179 -11.16 2.30 14.25
C SER A 179 -11.27 0.79 14.39
N SER A 180 -11.97 0.15 13.46
CA SER A 180 -12.11 -1.31 13.41
C SER A 180 -12.01 -1.80 11.96
N PHE A 181 -11.22 -2.85 11.74
CA PHE A 181 -11.06 -3.52 10.47
C PHE A 181 -11.07 -5.04 10.67
N ALA A 182 -11.84 -5.77 9.86
CA ALA A 182 -11.98 -7.24 9.95
C ALA A 182 -12.33 -7.72 11.38
N GLY A 183 -13.17 -6.97 12.10
CA GLY A 183 -13.58 -7.30 13.47
C GLY A 183 -12.51 -7.04 14.55
N ARG A 184 -11.42 -6.37 14.23
CA ARG A 184 -10.36 -5.98 15.18
C ARG A 184 -10.35 -4.47 15.39
N ASP A 185 -10.46 -4.07 16.66
CA ASP A 185 -10.41 -2.67 17.08
C ASP A 185 -8.96 -2.21 17.28
N PHE A 186 -8.69 -0.96 16.88
CA PHE A 186 -7.37 -0.32 17.07
C PHE A 186 -7.49 1.21 17.05
N GLN A 187 -6.45 1.89 17.54
CA GLN A 187 -6.28 3.32 17.33
C GLN A 187 -5.54 3.52 16.01
N MET A 188 -6.19 4.16 15.05
CA MET A 188 -5.59 4.53 13.77
C MET A 188 -4.97 5.92 13.88
N ARG A 189 -3.73 6.07 13.46
CA ARG A 189 -3.10 7.37 13.27
C ARG A 189 -3.31 7.81 11.83
N ALA A 190 -4.04 8.91 11.63
CA ALA A 190 -4.31 9.41 10.29
C ALA A 190 -4.25 10.92 10.22
N GLY A 191 -3.74 11.43 9.10
CA GLY A 191 -3.73 12.83 8.74
C GLY A 191 -4.82 13.18 7.72
N HIS A 192 -4.71 14.36 7.12
CA HIS A 192 -5.55 14.81 6.02
C HIS A 192 -4.71 15.01 4.76
N LEU A 193 -5.21 14.54 3.64
CA LEU A 193 -4.63 14.88 2.34
C LEU A 193 -5.00 16.30 1.93
N PRO A 194 -4.16 16.99 1.13
CA PRO A 194 -4.51 18.27 0.51
C PRO A 194 -5.82 18.20 -0.28
N GLY A 195 -6.54 19.31 -0.36
CA GLY A 195 -7.91 19.37 -0.87
C GLY A 195 -8.13 18.79 -2.27
N PHE A 196 -7.13 18.87 -3.15
CA PHE A 196 -7.18 18.24 -4.47
C PHE A 196 -7.34 16.71 -4.36
N PHE A 197 -6.56 16.05 -3.50
CA PHE A 197 -6.65 14.60 -3.28
C PHE A 197 -7.95 14.21 -2.59
N THR A 198 -8.39 15.00 -1.61
CA THR A 198 -9.68 14.78 -0.96
C THR A 198 -10.82 14.81 -1.98
N GLY A 199 -10.78 15.75 -2.93
CA GLY A 199 -11.74 15.80 -4.05
C GLY A 199 -11.68 14.56 -4.95
N MET A 200 -10.49 14.10 -5.29
CA MET A 200 -10.28 12.89 -6.09
C MET A 200 -10.82 11.63 -5.37
N LEU A 201 -10.52 11.46 -4.09
CA LEU A 201 -11.04 10.35 -3.29
C LEU A 201 -12.58 10.39 -3.22
N SER A 202 -13.16 11.58 -3.05
CA SER A 202 -14.63 11.74 -3.04
C SER A 202 -15.26 11.32 -4.37
N MET A 203 -14.62 11.61 -5.51
CA MET A 203 -15.10 11.16 -6.83
C MET A 203 -15.02 9.63 -6.98
N LEU A 204 -14.12 8.97 -6.28
CA LEU A 204 -14.03 7.51 -6.22
C LEU A 204 -14.99 6.90 -5.18
N GLY A 205 -15.73 7.71 -4.43
CA GLY A 205 -16.59 7.27 -3.34
C GLY A 205 -15.79 6.69 -2.16
N VAL A 206 -14.62 7.26 -1.88
CA VAL A 206 -13.66 6.79 -0.87
C VAL A 206 -13.43 7.88 0.16
N ASP A 207 -13.39 7.50 1.42
CA ASP A 207 -13.23 8.41 2.56
C ASP A 207 -11.77 8.64 2.94
N GLY A 208 -10.85 7.77 2.46
CA GLY A 208 -9.44 7.89 2.82
C GLY A 208 -8.54 6.85 2.18
N VAL A 209 -7.26 6.93 2.56
CA VAL A 209 -6.20 5.97 2.24
C VAL A 209 -5.67 5.43 3.56
N VAL A 210 -5.70 4.11 3.76
CA VAL A 210 -5.17 3.48 4.96
C VAL A 210 -3.97 2.63 4.59
N GLY A 211 -2.84 3.01 5.14
CA GLY A 211 -1.54 2.44 4.86
C GLY A 211 -1.12 1.41 5.90
N MET A 212 0.11 1.54 6.33
CA MET A 212 0.81 0.61 7.22
C MET A 212 0.12 0.37 8.57
N GLU A 213 -0.85 1.19 8.95
CA GLU A 213 -1.64 1.01 10.18
C GLU A 213 -2.42 -0.31 10.22
N ILE A 214 -2.94 -0.78 9.07
CA ILE A 214 -3.60 -2.09 8.99
C ILE A 214 -2.56 -3.19 8.76
N PHE A 215 -1.71 -3.04 7.76
CA PHE A 215 -0.73 -4.07 7.36
C PHE A 215 0.26 -4.41 8.47
N GLY A 216 0.64 -3.45 9.32
CA GLY A 216 1.51 -3.68 10.47
C GLY A 216 0.85 -4.45 11.61
N ARG A 217 -0.48 -4.63 11.60
CA ARG A 217 -1.25 -5.27 12.68
C ARG A 217 -1.70 -6.68 12.35
N MET A 218 -1.92 -6.96 11.09
CA MET A 218 -2.45 -8.25 10.65
C MET A 218 -2.08 -8.54 9.20
N PRO A 219 -2.00 -9.81 8.82
CA PRO A 219 -1.89 -10.19 7.42
C PRO A 219 -3.13 -9.71 6.64
N VAL A 220 -2.90 -9.18 5.44
CA VAL A 220 -3.96 -8.83 4.50
C VAL A 220 -3.77 -9.65 3.23
N VAL A 221 -4.82 -10.31 2.78
CA VAL A 221 -4.82 -11.11 1.55
C VAL A 221 -5.64 -10.39 0.49
N LEU A 222 -5.05 -10.16 -0.65
CA LEU A 222 -5.67 -9.65 -1.87
C LEU A 222 -5.77 -10.83 -2.83
N ALA A 223 -6.95 -11.33 -3.08
CA ALA A 223 -7.16 -12.46 -3.99
C ALA A 223 -8.55 -12.39 -4.64
N ASP A 224 -8.62 -12.77 -5.91
CA ASP A 224 -9.89 -12.85 -6.67
C ASP A 224 -10.68 -11.52 -6.69
N GLY A 225 -9.99 -10.38 -6.57
CA GLY A 225 -10.61 -9.06 -6.49
C GLY A 225 -11.22 -8.72 -5.12
N GLU A 226 -10.97 -9.55 -4.11
CA GLU A 226 -11.42 -9.37 -2.72
C GLU A 226 -10.25 -9.10 -1.77
N VAL A 227 -10.56 -8.41 -0.67
CA VAL A 227 -9.69 -8.29 0.50
C VAL A 227 -10.13 -9.31 1.54
N ARG A 228 -9.18 -9.97 2.17
CA ARG A 228 -9.40 -10.93 3.26
C ARG A 228 -8.41 -10.67 4.39
N ALA A 229 -8.80 -10.95 5.62
CA ALA A 229 -7.96 -10.81 6.81
C ALA A 229 -8.26 -11.89 7.87
#